data_b42dff3816c1d87fb27bb1236ee21c72
#
_entry.id   b42dff3816c1d87fb27bb1236ee21c72
#
_cell.length_a   1.000
_cell.length_b   1.000
_cell.length_c   1.000
_cell.angle_alpha   90.00
_cell.angle_beta   90.00
_cell.angle_gamma   90.00
#
_symmetry.space_group_name_H-M   'P 1'
#
loop_
_entity.id
_entity.type
_entity.pdbx_description
1 polymer ?
#
loop_
_entity_poly.entity_id
_entity_poly.type
_entity_poly.pdbx_seq_one_letter_code
_entity_poly.pdbx_strand_id
1 'polypeptide(L)'
;SKDDLPKMASLRFAAATRHFAQPIRQSIDTAASIGATGVQLDVRNELKPTELSETGRRHLIRQLGEQRLELASFEYPTRRAFHDSAQLDARVAGLKGALEFAYSMGVTVVVGRVGRIPDDPDLPAYKLLCEVLNDIARHSNKVGATFAITPSSDSVEGLRGLFERITDGPLGLNLDPAGLIMSNCDPVETYRALYDRVLSVQIRDGLRDVDGQGVEVPVGRGEVVWDELLAMLEEGAFRGWLVATRSSGDDK
;
A
#
# COMPACT_ATOMS: atom_id res chain seq x y z
N SER A 1 -16.57 36.40 -6.01
CA SER A 1 -15.66 36.55 -4.88
C SER A 1 -14.41 35.76 -5.18
N LYS A 2 -13.20 36.30 -4.91
CA LYS A 2 -11.90 35.64 -5.20
C LYS A 2 -11.56 34.50 -4.22
N ASP A 3 -12.48 34.13 -3.33
CA ASP A 3 -12.24 33.19 -2.21
C ASP A 3 -12.86 31.80 -2.39
N ASP A 4 -13.40 31.48 -3.56
CA ASP A 4 -14.07 30.21 -3.86
C ASP A 4 -13.26 29.28 -4.80
N LEU A 5 -11.95 29.42 -4.83
CA LEU A 5 -11.13 28.35 -5.41
C LEU A 5 -11.14 27.18 -4.42
N PRO A 6 -11.52 25.96 -4.85
CA PRO A 6 -11.42 24.79 -3.99
C PRO A 6 -9.97 24.70 -3.51
N LYS A 7 -9.77 24.68 -2.18
CA LYS A 7 -8.46 24.40 -1.60
C LYS A 7 -7.98 23.09 -2.22
N MET A 8 -6.97 23.17 -3.08
CA MET A 8 -6.30 21.97 -3.60
C MET A 8 -5.93 21.09 -2.40
N ALA A 9 -6.38 19.85 -2.43
CA ALA A 9 -6.03 18.92 -1.36
C ALA A 9 -4.49 18.79 -1.38
N SER A 10 -3.82 19.23 -0.30
CA SER A 10 -2.38 19.07 -0.22
C SER A 10 -2.06 17.58 -0.09
N LEU A 11 -1.21 17.08 -0.98
CA LEU A 11 -0.72 15.70 -0.91
C LEU A 11 -0.02 15.46 0.44
N ARG A 12 -0.24 14.31 1.03
CA ARG A 12 0.33 13.92 2.33
C ARG A 12 1.43 12.88 2.13
N PHE A 13 2.56 13.07 2.80
CA PHE A 13 3.74 12.25 2.63
C PHE A 13 4.07 11.47 3.91
N ALA A 14 4.27 10.17 3.75
CA ALA A 14 4.68 9.27 4.83
C ALA A 14 5.95 8.51 4.45
N ALA A 15 6.62 7.96 5.45
CA ALA A 15 7.78 7.08 5.28
C ALA A 15 7.44 5.66 5.76
N ALA A 16 7.85 4.65 4.99
CA ALA A 16 7.77 3.25 5.40
C ALA A 16 8.96 2.91 6.30
N THR A 17 8.70 2.76 7.60
CA THR A 17 9.75 2.62 8.62
C THR A 17 10.58 1.35 8.48
N ARG A 18 10.01 0.27 7.96
CA ARG A 18 10.69 -1.02 7.81
C ARG A 18 11.99 -0.94 6.99
N HIS A 19 12.11 0.04 6.11
CA HIS A 19 13.28 0.20 5.25
C HIS A 19 14.44 0.92 5.92
N PHE A 20 14.24 1.53 7.09
CA PHE A 20 15.33 2.14 7.86
C PHE A 20 16.22 1.12 8.57
N ALA A 21 15.78 -0.15 8.67
CA ALA A 21 16.49 -1.22 9.36
C ALA A 21 16.90 -0.84 10.81
N GLN A 22 16.02 -0.11 11.49
CA GLN A 22 16.19 0.40 12.86
C GLN A 22 15.05 -0.10 13.76
N PRO A 23 15.23 -0.10 15.09
CA PRO A 23 14.10 -0.28 16.00
C PRO A 23 13.00 0.76 15.75
N ILE A 24 11.73 0.40 15.90
CA ILE A 24 10.57 1.20 15.53
C ILE A 24 10.62 2.63 16.10
N ARG A 25 11.11 2.80 17.35
CA ARG A 25 11.23 4.13 17.97
C ARG A 25 12.19 5.02 17.21
N GLN A 26 13.37 4.50 16.85
CA GLN A 26 14.36 5.23 16.06
C GLN A 26 13.86 5.50 14.64
N SER A 27 13.14 4.55 14.06
CA SER A 27 12.53 4.72 12.73
C SER A 27 11.52 5.87 12.71
N ILE A 28 10.74 6.04 13.78
CA ILE A 28 9.81 7.16 13.94
C ILE A 28 10.56 8.49 14.00
N ASP A 29 11.63 8.56 14.80
CA ASP A 29 12.45 9.76 14.91
C ASP A 29 13.14 10.08 13.57
N THR A 30 13.63 9.07 12.86
CA THR A 30 14.19 9.21 11.51
C THR A 30 13.15 9.74 10.53
N ALA A 31 11.94 9.19 10.51
CA ALA A 31 10.86 9.66 9.65
C ALA A 31 10.54 11.14 9.89
N ALA A 32 10.47 11.57 11.14
CA ALA A 32 10.27 12.97 11.49
C ALA A 32 11.44 13.86 10.99
N SER A 33 12.68 13.40 11.15
CA SER A 33 13.88 14.16 10.77
C SER A 33 13.99 14.41 9.26
N ILE A 34 13.45 13.52 8.43
CA ILE A 34 13.42 13.68 6.96
C ILE A 34 12.20 14.46 6.46
N GLY A 35 11.36 14.96 7.38
CA GLY A 35 10.21 15.79 7.04
C GLY A 35 8.94 15.02 6.65
N ALA A 36 8.85 13.73 6.93
CA ALA A 36 7.60 13.01 6.77
C ALA A 36 6.53 13.55 7.73
N THR A 37 5.27 13.52 7.31
CA THR A 37 4.12 13.87 8.16
C THR A 37 3.34 12.64 8.61
N GLY A 38 3.72 11.46 8.12
CA GLY A 38 3.14 10.19 8.53
C GLY A 38 4.13 9.05 8.40
N VAL A 39 3.75 7.89 8.95
CA VAL A 39 4.53 6.66 8.87
C VAL A 39 3.65 5.48 8.44
N GLN A 40 4.23 4.59 7.65
CA GLN A 40 3.69 3.26 7.38
C GLN A 40 4.49 2.24 8.19
N LEU A 41 3.81 1.40 8.96
CA LEU A 41 4.42 0.38 9.81
C LEU A 41 4.12 -1.02 9.28
N ASP A 42 5.13 -1.90 9.32
CA ASP A 42 4.96 -3.33 9.04
C ASP A 42 4.40 -4.03 10.28
N VAL A 43 3.13 -4.44 10.21
CA VAL A 43 2.42 -5.09 11.34
C VAL A 43 2.64 -6.60 11.43
N ARG A 44 3.55 -7.13 10.65
CA ARG A 44 3.96 -8.53 10.71
C ARG A 44 5.35 -8.72 11.30
N ASN A 45 6.28 -7.82 10.99
CA ASN A 45 7.69 -7.96 11.36
C ASN A 45 8.17 -6.89 12.34
N GLU A 46 7.72 -5.63 12.23
CA GLU A 46 8.14 -4.54 13.11
C GLU A 46 7.22 -4.38 14.33
N LEU A 47 5.92 -4.40 14.12
CA LEU A 47 4.90 -4.12 15.13
C LEU A 47 3.84 -5.23 15.12
N LYS A 48 4.12 -6.31 15.84
CA LYS A 48 3.15 -7.40 15.90
C LYS A 48 2.02 -7.05 16.88
N PRO A 49 0.76 -7.06 16.41
CA PRO A 49 -0.39 -6.70 17.26
C PRO A 49 -0.49 -7.53 18.54
N THR A 50 -0.12 -8.81 18.47
CA THR A 50 -0.17 -9.75 19.61
C THR A 50 0.91 -9.49 20.66
N GLU A 51 1.98 -8.80 20.32
CA GLU A 51 3.09 -8.47 21.20
C GLU A 51 2.95 -7.03 21.78
N LEU A 52 2.01 -6.24 21.27
CA LEU A 52 1.81 -4.86 21.68
C LEU A 52 0.78 -4.75 22.81
N SER A 53 1.27 -4.49 24.03
CA SER A 53 0.41 -4.22 25.19
C SER A 53 -0.33 -2.87 25.05
N GLU A 54 -1.39 -2.68 25.83
CA GLU A 54 -2.12 -1.40 25.96
C GLU A 54 -1.16 -0.22 26.26
N THR A 55 -0.20 -0.46 27.16
CA THR A 55 0.82 0.55 27.49
C THR A 55 1.72 0.84 26.30
N GLY A 56 2.12 -0.19 25.54
CA GLY A 56 2.90 -0.05 24.33
C GLY A 56 2.17 0.76 23.26
N ARG A 57 0.87 0.52 23.06
CA ARG A 57 0.03 1.31 22.14
C ARG A 57 0.00 2.78 22.53
N ARG A 58 -0.23 3.09 23.81
CA ARG A 58 -0.24 4.48 24.32
C ARG A 58 1.11 5.16 24.14
N HIS A 59 2.21 4.45 24.37
CA HIS A 59 3.56 4.97 24.14
C HIS A 59 3.82 5.27 22.67
N LEU A 60 3.42 4.39 21.77
CA LEU A 60 3.56 4.59 20.32
C LEU A 60 2.77 5.83 19.85
N ILE A 61 1.50 5.92 20.22
CA ILE A 61 0.64 7.07 19.87
C ILE A 61 1.21 8.37 20.43
N ARG A 62 1.71 8.35 21.67
CA ARG A 62 2.33 9.53 22.27
C ARG A 62 3.58 9.96 21.52
N GLN A 63 4.49 9.04 21.18
CA GLN A 63 5.70 9.35 20.45
C GLN A 63 5.38 9.94 19.06
N LEU A 64 4.42 9.35 18.34
CA LEU A 64 3.95 9.89 17.07
C LEU A 64 3.43 11.32 17.23
N GLY A 65 2.62 11.58 18.25
CA GLY A 65 2.11 12.93 18.55
C GLY A 65 3.21 13.94 18.89
N GLU A 66 4.21 13.54 19.69
CA GLU A 66 5.39 14.37 20.01
C GLU A 66 6.19 14.73 18.75
N GLN A 67 6.28 13.82 17.79
CA GLN A 67 6.95 14.04 16.50
C GLN A 67 6.02 14.65 15.42
N ARG A 68 4.75 14.90 15.73
CA ARG A 68 3.73 15.40 14.79
C ARG A 68 3.54 14.49 13.57
N LEU A 69 3.66 13.19 13.78
CA LEU A 69 3.45 12.17 12.77
C LEU A 69 2.08 11.51 12.93
N GLU A 70 1.44 11.20 11.81
CA GLU A 70 0.23 10.39 11.74
C GLU A 70 0.56 8.94 11.36
N LEU A 71 -0.29 7.99 11.77
CA LEU A 71 -0.28 6.65 11.19
C LEU A 71 -0.94 6.70 9.81
N ALA A 72 -0.14 6.57 8.76
CA ALA A 72 -0.61 6.68 7.38
C ALA A 72 -1.34 5.40 6.92
N SER A 73 -0.71 4.27 7.14
CA SER A 73 -1.21 2.94 6.78
C SER A 73 -0.41 1.87 7.51
N PHE A 74 -0.92 0.64 7.49
CA PHE A 74 -0.13 -0.52 7.87
C PHE A 74 0.22 -1.37 6.65
N GLU A 75 1.37 -2.02 6.68
CA GLU A 75 1.74 -3.02 5.70
C GLU A 75 1.68 -4.41 6.34
N TYR A 76 1.04 -5.34 5.63
CA TYR A 76 1.03 -6.77 5.97
C TYR A 76 1.74 -7.55 4.86
N PRO A 77 3.07 -7.72 4.96
CA PRO A 77 3.83 -8.40 3.92
C PRO A 77 3.55 -9.91 3.91
N THR A 78 3.37 -10.45 2.71
CA THR A 78 3.19 -11.89 2.48
C THR A 78 4.28 -12.42 1.55
N ARG A 79 4.69 -13.66 1.77
CA ARG A 79 5.70 -14.33 0.92
C ARG A 79 5.09 -15.22 -0.16
N ARG A 80 3.83 -15.60 0.02
CA ARG A 80 3.10 -16.51 -0.88
C ARG A 80 1.85 -15.82 -1.40
N ALA A 81 1.47 -16.16 -2.61
CA ALA A 81 0.25 -15.66 -3.22
C ALA A 81 -1.00 -16.12 -2.47
N PHE A 82 -2.08 -15.33 -2.55
CA PHE A 82 -3.36 -15.71 -1.94
C PHE A 82 -4.14 -16.79 -2.71
N HIS A 83 -3.66 -17.18 -3.87
CA HIS A 83 -4.13 -18.37 -4.60
C HIS A 83 -3.25 -19.62 -4.40
N ASP A 84 -2.22 -19.53 -3.55
CA ASP A 84 -1.45 -20.69 -3.07
C ASP A 84 -2.11 -21.23 -1.80
N SER A 85 -2.62 -22.46 -1.86
CA SER A 85 -3.36 -23.11 -0.76
C SER A 85 -2.49 -23.41 0.47
N ALA A 86 -1.16 -23.47 0.30
CA ALA A 86 -0.25 -23.76 1.43
C ALA A 86 -0.33 -22.67 2.50
N GLN A 87 -0.81 -23.02 3.69
CA GLN A 87 -1.02 -22.10 4.83
C GLN A 87 -1.91 -20.88 4.50
N LEU A 88 -2.86 -21.04 3.58
CA LEU A 88 -3.73 -19.95 3.15
C LEU A 88 -4.58 -19.41 4.31
N ASP A 89 -5.17 -20.28 5.09
CA ASP A 89 -6.01 -19.89 6.23
C ASP A 89 -5.25 -19.02 7.23
N ALA A 90 -4.00 -19.37 7.52
CA ALA A 90 -3.15 -18.57 8.41
C ALA A 90 -2.81 -17.19 7.82
N ARG A 91 -2.58 -17.11 6.49
CA ARG A 91 -2.36 -15.81 5.82
C ARG A 91 -3.60 -14.92 5.85
N VAL A 92 -4.75 -15.51 5.55
CA VAL A 92 -6.04 -14.78 5.58
C VAL A 92 -6.37 -14.33 7.01
N ALA A 93 -6.24 -15.21 8.00
CA ALA A 93 -6.45 -14.88 9.40
C ALA A 93 -5.51 -13.77 9.88
N GLY A 94 -4.23 -13.84 9.50
CA GLY A 94 -3.25 -12.81 9.84
C GLY A 94 -3.57 -11.44 9.22
N LEU A 95 -4.01 -11.40 7.95
CA LEU A 95 -4.43 -10.16 7.30
C LEU A 95 -5.71 -9.60 7.94
N LYS A 96 -6.69 -10.44 8.27
CA LYS A 96 -7.89 -10.02 8.99
C LYS A 96 -7.54 -9.42 10.35
N GLY A 97 -6.64 -10.05 11.10
CA GLY A 97 -6.13 -9.49 12.36
C GLY A 97 -5.40 -8.16 12.17
N ALA A 98 -4.67 -7.98 11.07
CA ALA A 98 -4.03 -6.71 10.74
C ALA A 98 -5.07 -5.61 10.44
N LEU A 99 -6.18 -5.92 9.78
CA LEU A 99 -7.30 -4.99 9.53
C LEU A 99 -7.99 -4.58 10.83
N GLU A 100 -8.25 -5.52 11.73
CA GLU A 100 -8.81 -5.25 13.06
C GLU A 100 -7.89 -4.35 13.89
N PHE A 101 -6.60 -4.66 13.88
CA PHE A 101 -5.59 -3.86 14.55
C PHE A 101 -5.51 -2.45 13.96
N ALA A 102 -5.53 -2.32 12.63
CA ALA A 102 -5.53 -1.04 11.94
C ALA A 102 -6.68 -0.15 12.42
N TYR A 103 -7.90 -0.68 12.41
CA TYR A 103 -9.07 0.03 12.91
C TYR A 103 -8.91 0.47 14.38
N SER A 104 -8.41 -0.43 15.23
CA SER A 104 -8.17 -0.13 16.66
C SER A 104 -7.13 0.98 16.89
N MET A 105 -6.28 1.25 15.91
CA MET A 105 -5.26 2.30 15.92
C MET A 105 -5.67 3.55 15.13
N GLY A 106 -6.90 3.61 14.62
CA GLY A 106 -7.38 4.71 13.78
C GLY A 106 -6.83 4.72 12.35
N VAL A 107 -6.26 3.59 11.91
CA VAL A 107 -5.74 3.40 10.55
C VAL A 107 -6.81 2.74 9.67
N THR A 108 -7.07 3.29 8.50
CA THR A 108 -8.13 2.83 7.60
C THR A 108 -7.63 2.01 6.41
N VAL A 109 -6.32 1.94 6.20
CA VAL A 109 -5.73 1.24 5.05
C VAL A 109 -4.64 0.28 5.51
N VAL A 110 -4.76 -0.97 5.08
CA VAL A 110 -3.70 -1.98 5.19
C VAL A 110 -3.27 -2.37 3.79
N VAL A 111 -1.99 -2.24 3.47
CA VAL A 111 -1.45 -2.57 2.15
C VAL A 111 -0.75 -3.92 2.16
N GLY A 112 -0.74 -4.60 1.04
CA GLY A 112 -0.02 -5.87 0.90
C GLY A 112 -0.10 -6.44 -0.51
N ARG A 113 0.72 -7.45 -0.78
CA ARG A 113 0.72 -8.17 -2.06
C ARG A 113 -0.11 -9.44 -1.96
N VAL A 114 -0.83 -9.76 -3.03
CA VAL A 114 -1.63 -10.99 -3.13
C VAL A 114 -0.98 -12.05 -4.04
N GLY A 115 0.16 -11.71 -4.63
CA GLY A 115 0.79 -12.46 -5.70
C GLY A 115 0.33 -11.95 -7.07
N ARG A 116 0.91 -12.50 -8.13
CA ARG A 116 0.48 -12.19 -9.50
C ARG A 116 -0.93 -12.76 -9.73
N ILE A 117 -1.79 -11.96 -10.33
CA ILE A 117 -3.14 -12.38 -10.72
C ILE A 117 -3.01 -13.40 -11.85
N PRO A 118 -3.62 -14.59 -11.76
CA PRO A 118 -3.63 -15.54 -12.88
C PRO A 118 -4.33 -14.93 -14.11
N ASP A 119 -3.75 -15.12 -15.29
CA ASP A 119 -4.22 -14.47 -16.53
C ASP A 119 -5.59 -14.99 -17.01
N ASP A 120 -5.93 -16.26 -16.70
CA ASP A 120 -7.16 -16.89 -17.11
C ASP A 120 -8.16 -16.97 -15.94
N PRO A 121 -9.31 -16.27 -16.04
CA PRO A 121 -10.36 -16.28 -15.01
C PRO A 121 -10.99 -17.66 -14.74
N ASP A 122 -10.83 -18.61 -15.64
CA ASP A 122 -11.39 -19.95 -15.48
C ASP A 122 -10.49 -20.88 -14.66
N LEU A 123 -9.25 -20.51 -14.46
CA LEU A 123 -8.31 -21.28 -13.64
C LEU A 123 -8.75 -21.37 -12.18
N PRO A 124 -8.60 -22.54 -11.53
CA PRO A 124 -8.87 -22.69 -10.10
C PRO A 124 -8.15 -21.67 -9.22
N ALA A 125 -6.92 -21.31 -9.58
CA ALA A 125 -6.13 -20.29 -8.85
C ALA A 125 -6.78 -18.91 -8.91
N TYR A 126 -7.34 -18.49 -10.05
CA TYR A 126 -8.06 -17.22 -10.16
C TYR A 126 -9.35 -17.23 -9.34
N LYS A 127 -10.12 -18.31 -9.42
CA LYS A 127 -11.36 -18.47 -8.64
C LYS A 127 -11.07 -18.42 -7.14
N LEU A 128 -10.04 -19.14 -6.69
CA LEU A 128 -9.61 -19.11 -5.29
C LEU A 128 -9.18 -17.70 -4.86
N LEU A 129 -8.44 -16.98 -5.69
CA LEU A 129 -8.05 -15.59 -5.39
C LEU A 129 -9.29 -14.71 -5.20
N CYS A 130 -10.29 -14.81 -6.08
CA CYS A 130 -11.54 -14.06 -5.96
C CYS A 130 -12.33 -14.42 -4.69
N GLU A 131 -12.43 -15.70 -4.33
CA GLU A 131 -13.08 -16.14 -3.11
C GLU A 131 -12.40 -15.55 -1.86
N VAL A 132 -11.09 -15.64 -1.80
CA VAL A 132 -10.30 -15.13 -0.68
C VAL A 132 -10.43 -13.60 -0.58
N LEU A 133 -10.33 -12.89 -1.70
CA LEU A 133 -10.44 -11.42 -1.69
C LEU A 133 -11.85 -10.94 -1.36
N ASN A 134 -12.91 -11.64 -1.79
CA ASN A 134 -14.28 -11.36 -1.36
C ASN A 134 -14.46 -11.58 0.15
N ASP A 135 -13.87 -12.63 0.72
CA ASP A 135 -13.89 -12.86 2.16
C ASP A 135 -13.15 -11.76 2.94
N ILE A 136 -11.99 -11.32 2.44
CA ILE A 136 -11.24 -10.19 3.01
C ILE A 136 -12.04 -8.87 2.87
N ALA A 137 -12.64 -8.62 1.71
CA ALA A 137 -13.43 -7.41 1.47
C ALA A 137 -14.66 -7.34 2.38
N ARG A 138 -15.35 -8.46 2.57
CA ARG A 138 -16.46 -8.59 3.52
C ARG A 138 -16.01 -8.29 4.96
N HIS A 139 -14.83 -8.79 5.35
CA HIS A 139 -14.24 -8.50 6.65
C HIS A 139 -13.85 -7.01 6.78
N SER A 140 -13.25 -6.43 5.75
CA SER A 140 -12.92 -5.00 5.67
C SER A 140 -14.15 -4.12 5.89
N ASN A 141 -15.26 -4.45 5.23
CA ASN A 141 -16.53 -3.73 5.39
C ASN A 141 -17.06 -3.80 6.83
N LYS A 142 -16.87 -4.93 7.49
CA LYS A 142 -17.31 -5.15 8.87
C LYS A 142 -16.46 -4.39 9.89
N VAL A 143 -15.16 -4.31 9.64
CA VAL A 143 -14.18 -3.71 10.55
C VAL A 143 -14.06 -2.20 10.35
N GLY A 144 -14.15 -1.71 9.12
CA GLY A 144 -13.95 -0.30 8.79
C GLY A 144 -12.50 0.05 8.41
N ALA A 145 -11.67 -0.95 8.10
CA ALA A 145 -10.35 -0.76 7.49
C ALA A 145 -10.29 -1.56 6.20
N THR A 146 -9.73 -0.97 5.15
CA THR A 146 -9.71 -1.54 3.79
C THR A 146 -8.35 -2.12 3.46
N PHE A 147 -8.34 -3.32 2.90
CA PHE A 147 -7.15 -3.89 2.29
C PHE A 147 -6.92 -3.28 0.92
N ALA A 148 -5.72 -2.77 0.67
CA ALA A 148 -5.29 -2.24 -0.61
C ALA A 148 -4.18 -3.13 -1.19
N ILE A 149 -4.45 -3.74 -2.34
CA ILE A 149 -3.49 -4.63 -2.99
C ILE A 149 -2.39 -3.83 -3.68
N THR A 150 -1.16 -4.27 -3.52
CA THR A 150 -0.01 -3.78 -4.29
C THR A 150 0.17 -4.70 -5.49
N PRO A 151 0.06 -4.18 -6.74
CA PRO A 151 0.27 -4.99 -7.93
C PRO A 151 1.64 -5.65 -7.95
N SER A 152 1.72 -6.82 -8.57
CA SER A 152 2.98 -7.48 -8.90
C SER A 152 3.35 -7.13 -10.35
N SER A 153 3.24 -8.08 -11.27
CA SER A 153 3.40 -7.85 -12.71
C SER A 153 2.05 -7.97 -13.43
N ASP A 154 1.06 -7.26 -12.89
CA ASP A 154 -0.32 -7.40 -13.33
C ASP A 154 -0.68 -6.31 -14.35
N SER A 155 -1.35 -6.70 -15.44
CA SER A 155 -1.85 -5.74 -16.43
C SER A 155 -3.03 -4.93 -15.89
N VAL A 156 -3.30 -3.80 -16.52
CA VAL A 156 -4.48 -2.96 -16.19
C VAL A 156 -5.78 -3.76 -16.34
N GLU A 157 -5.89 -4.57 -17.39
CA GLU A 157 -7.04 -5.41 -17.65
C GLU A 157 -7.22 -6.49 -16.57
N GLY A 158 -6.11 -7.11 -16.15
CA GLY A 158 -6.10 -8.11 -15.08
C GLY A 158 -6.55 -7.52 -13.75
N LEU A 159 -6.03 -6.34 -13.40
CA LEU A 159 -6.45 -5.60 -12.20
C LEU A 159 -7.92 -5.20 -12.27
N ARG A 160 -8.37 -4.61 -13.38
CA ARG A 160 -9.78 -4.22 -13.58
C ARG A 160 -10.70 -5.42 -13.45
N GLY A 161 -10.40 -6.51 -14.17
CA GLY A 161 -11.20 -7.74 -14.11
C GLY A 161 -11.27 -8.35 -12.71
N LEU A 162 -10.19 -8.26 -11.93
CA LEU A 162 -10.19 -8.68 -10.53
C LEU A 162 -11.10 -7.79 -9.69
N PHE A 163 -10.93 -6.45 -9.75
CA PHE A 163 -11.75 -5.51 -8.97
C PHE A 163 -13.25 -5.62 -9.27
N GLU A 164 -13.63 -5.88 -10.52
CA GLU A 164 -15.03 -6.11 -10.91
C GLU A 164 -15.66 -7.36 -10.27
N ARG A 165 -14.85 -8.34 -9.92
CA ARG A 165 -15.32 -9.60 -9.29
C ARG A 165 -15.35 -9.54 -7.77
N ILE A 166 -14.78 -8.50 -7.16
CA ILE A 166 -14.81 -8.34 -5.71
C ILE A 166 -15.95 -7.38 -5.35
N THR A 167 -17.06 -7.97 -4.94
CA THR A 167 -18.35 -7.28 -4.71
C THR A 167 -18.83 -7.32 -3.27
N ASP A 168 -18.21 -8.13 -2.41
CA ASP A 168 -18.66 -8.36 -1.04
C ASP A 168 -18.23 -7.26 -0.05
N GLY A 169 -17.44 -6.29 -0.50
CA GLY A 169 -16.99 -5.17 0.31
C GLY A 169 -15.88 -4.36 -0.37
N PRO A 170 -15.29 -3.40 0.34
CA PRO A 170 -14.24 -2.55 -0.22
C PRO A 170 -12.94 -3.32 -0.42
N LEU A 171 -12.32 -3.10 -1.57
CA LEU A 171 -10.95 -3.48 -1.89
C LEU A 171 -10.30 -2.30 -2.59
N GLY A 172 -9.09 -1.93 -2.15
CA GLY A 172 -8.33 -0.80 -2.70
C GLY A 172 -7.11 -1.22 -3.49
N LEU A 173 -6.50 -0.22 -4.11
CA LEU A 173 -5.22 -0.33 -4.81
C LEU A 173 -4.17 0.50 -4.06
N ASN A 174 -3.04 -0.11 -3.75
CA ASN A 174 -1.81 0.58 -3.38
C ASN A 174 -0.97 0.70 -4.65
N LEU A 175 -1.01 1.85 -5.31
CA LEU A 175 -0.31 2.08 -6.56
C LEU A 175 1.20 2.05 -6.32
N ASP A 176 1.92 1.19 -7.02
CA ASP A 176 3.38 1.09 -6.99
C ASP A 176 3.95 1.45 -8.38
N PRO A 177 4.20 2.74 -8.64
CA PRO A 177 4.66 3.18 -9.97
C PRO A 177 5.96 2.51 -10.41
N ALA A 178 6.93 2.36 -9.51
CA ALA A 178 8.18 1.69 -9.81
C ALA A 178 7.99 0.21 -10.14
N GLY A 179 7.15 -0.49 -9.38
CA GLY A 179 6.84 -1.90 -9.62
C GLY A 179 6.17 -2.10 -10.97
N LEU A 180 5.27 -1.20 -11.35
CA LEU A 180 4.64 -1.21 -12.67
C LEU A 180 5.66 -0.98 -13.81
N ILE A 181 6.51 0.05 -13.71
CA ILE A 181 7.59 0.31 -14.67
C ILE A 181 8.48 -0.92 -14.81
N MET A 182 8.98 -1.47 -13.71
CA MET A 182 9.86 -2.64 -13.72
C MET A 182 9.19 -3.89 -14.31
N SER A 183 7.87 -3.95 -14.31
CA SER A 183 7.06 -5.02 -14.91
C SER A 183 6.54 -4.69 -16.31
N ASN A 184 7.08 -3.65 -16.96
CA ASN A 184 6.64 -3.16 -18.28
C ASN A 184 5.17 -2.72 -18.36
N CYS A 185 4.59 -2.30 -17.24
CA CYS A 185 3.27 -1.68 -17.17
C CYS A 185 3.40 -0.15 -17.05
N ASP A 186 2.34 0.57 -17.43
CA ASP A 186 2.29 2.02 -17.35
C ASP A 186 1.56 2.47 -16.07
N PRO A 187 2.24 3.19 -15.15
CA PRO A 187 1.61 3.69 -13.93
C PRO A 187 0.50 4.71 -14.17
N VAL A 188 0.67 5.55 -15.19
CA VAL A 188 -0.30 6.60 -15.54
C VAL A 188 -1.58 5.96 -16.10
N GLU A 189 -1.43 5.00 -17.02
CA GLU A 189 -2.56 4.25 -17.54
C GLU A 189 -3.27 3.47 -16.42
N THR A 190 -2.51 2.82 -15.55
CA THR A 190 -3.07 2.09 -14.39
C THR A 190 -3.85 3.02 -13.47
N TYR A 191 -3.30 4.20 -13.16
CA TYR A 191 -4.01 5.20 -12.36
C TYR A 191 -5.29 5.68 -13.04
N ARG A 192 -5.24 6.05 -14.33
CA ARG A 192 -6.44 6.49 -15.08
C ARG A 192 -7.55 5.45 -15.08
N ALA A 193 -7.18 4.18 -15.20
CA ALA A 193 -8.14 3.09 -15.24
C ALA A 193 -8.77 2.75 -13.89
N LEU A 194 -8.08 3.03 -12.77
CA LEU A 194 -8.42 2.54 -11.43
C LEU A 194 -8.35 3.64 -10.35
N TYR A 195 -8.43 4.92 -10.73
CA TYR A 195 -8.24 6.05 -9.81
C TYR A 195 -9.19 6.00 -8.61
N ASP A 196 -10.41 5.52 -8.79
CA ASP A 196 -11.42 5.35 -7.75
C ASP A 196 -11.10 4.24 -6.73
N ARG A 197 -10.14 3.39 -7.06
CA ARG A 197 -9.65 2.31 -6.20
C ARG A 197 -8.36 2.65 -5.47
N VAL A 198 -7.63 3.69 -5.91
CA VAL A 198 -6.34 4.04 -5.33
C VAL A 198 -6.51 4.63 -3.94
N LEU A 199 -6.02 3.93 -2.92
CA LEU A 199 -6.05 4.35 -1.52
C LEU A 199 -4.68 4.79 -0.99
N SER A 200 -3.60 4.37 -1.63
CA SER A 200 -2.22 4.68 -1.27
C SER A 200 -1.34 4.66 -2.52
N VAL A 201 -0.28 5.44 -2.52
CA VAL A 201 0.71 5.49 -3.62
C VAL A 201 2.10 5.33 -3.02
N GLN A 202 2.91 4.44 -3.57
CA GLN A 202 4.31 4.30 -3.19
C GLN A 202 5.19 5.29 -3.94
N ILE A 203 6.02 6.04 -3.21
CA ILE A 203 7.04 6.90 -3.80
C ILE A 203 8.32 6.09 -3.92
N ARG A 204 8.51 5.52 -5.10
CA ARG A 204 9.72 4.81 -5.52
C ARG A 204 9.83 4.86 -7.03
N ASP A 205 11.01 4.66 -7.56
CA ASP A 205 11.26 4.78 -9.00
C ASP A 205 12.01 3.57 -9.53
N GLY A 206 11.90 3.32 -10.81
CA GLY A 206 12.47 2.16 -11.45
C GLY A 206 12.77 2.38 -12.93
N LEU A 207 13.63 1.54 -13.45
CA LEU A 207 13.95 1.44 -14.87
C LEU A 207 13.44 0.11 -15.40
N ARG A 208 12.95 0.13 -16.63
CA ARG A 208 12.65 -1.09 -17.38
C ARG A 208 13.93 -1.82 -17.74
N ASP A 209 13.84 -3.13 -17.83
CA ASP A 209 14.88 -3.94 -18.44
C ASP A 209 14.32 -4.73 -19.63
N VAL A 210 15.16 -5.01 -20.59
CA VAL A 210 14.82 -5.78 -21.81
C VAL A 210 14.25 -7.16 -21.46
N ASP A 211 14.73 -7.73 -20.35
CA ASP A 211 14.31 -9.05 -19.86
C ASP A 211 13.08 -9.01 -18.91
N GLY A 212 12.45 -7.83 -18.71
CA GLY A 212 11.27 -7.69 -17.86
C GLY A 212 11.56 -7.77 -16.35
N GLN A 213 12.83 -7.72 -15.95
CA GLN A 213 13.30 -7.63 -14.58
C GLN A 213 13.89 -6.25 -14.31
N GLY A 214 13.04 -5.24 -14.28
CA GLY A 214 13.49 -3.87 -14.06
C GLY A 214 14.26 -3.68 -12.75
N VAL A 215 14.94 -2.55 -12.64
CA VAL A 215 15.79 -2.19 -11.49
C VAL A 215 15.21 -1.00 -10.78
N GLU A 216 15.11 -1.06 -9.44
CA GLU A 216 14.76 0.08 -8.60
C GLU A 216 15.93 1.07 -8.55
N VAL A 217 15.61 2.35 -8.72
CA VAL A 217 16.58 3.46 -8.69
C VAL A 217 16.09 4.57 -7.76
N PRO A 218 16.93 5.53 -7.37
CA PRO A 218 16.48 6.71 -6.62
C PRO A 218 15.36 7.46 -7.34
N VAL A 219 14.41 7.99 -6.58
CA VAL A 219 13.29 8.76 -7.11
C VAL A 219 13.79 9.94 -7.97
N GLY A 220 13.19 10.08 -9.15
CA GLY A 220 13.62 11.06 -10.15
C GLY A 220 14.78 10.60 -11.04
N ARG A 221 15.27 9.38 -10.86
CA ARG A 221 16.31 8.76 -11.70
C ARG A 221 15.77 7.62 -12.57
N GLY A 222 14.49 7.29 -12.42
CA GLY A 222 13.82 6.24 -13.16
C GLY A 222 12.92 6.78 -14.28
N GLU A 223 11.97 5.95 -14.69
CA GLU A 223 11.05 6.21 -15.79
C GLU A 223 9.64 6.61 -15.31
N VAL A 224 9.42 6.73 -14.01
CA VAL A 224 8.13 7.22 -13.50
C VAL A 224 7.99 8.71 -13.84
N VAL A 225 6.95 9.08 -14.57
CA VAL A 225 6.64 10.47 -14.92
C VAL A 225 5.93 11.13 -13.73
N TRP A 226 6.72 11.50 -12.72
CA TRP A 226 6.20 12.01 -11.44
C TRP A 226 5.36 13.28 -11.58
N ASP A 227 5.75 14.20 -12.46
CA ASP A 227 5.00 15.45 -12.65
C ASP A 227 3.58 15.18 -13.17
N GLU A 228 3.42 14.23 -14.10
CA GLU A 228 2.11 13.83 -14.61
C GLU A 228 1.30 13.10 -13.54
N LEU A 229 1.91 12.13 -12.84
CA LEU A 229 1.21 11.35 -11.82
C LEU A 229 0.74 12.22 -10.65
N LEU A 230 1.59 13.14 -10.18
CA LEU A 230 1.25 14.07 -9.09
C LEU A 230 0.12 15.02 -9.51
N ALA A 231 0.18 15.56 -10.74
CA ALA A 231 -0.89 16.41 -11.27
C ALA A 231 -2.23 15.66 -11.31
N MET A 232 -2.23 14.41 -11.75
CA MET A 232 -3.45 13.61 -11.79
C MET A 232 -4.00 13.27 -10.40
N LEU A 233 -3.13 13.03 -9.41
CA LEU A 233 -3.53 12.84 -8.02
C LEU A 233 -4.18 14.09 -7.44
N GLU A 234 -3.62 15.27 -7.73
CA GLU A 234 -4.18 16.56 -7.30
C GLU A 234 -5.52 16.85 -7.98
N GLU A 235 -5.61 16.66 -9.30
CA GLU A 235 -6.85 16.83 -10.08
C GLU A 235 -7.97 15.89 -9.60
N GLY A 236 -7.59 14.63 -9.28
CA GLY A 236 -8.48 13.62 -8.70
C GLY A 236 -8.83 13.85 -7.24
N ALA A 237 -8.33 14.94 -6.62
CA ALA A 237 -8.49 15.22 -5.19
C ALA A 237 -8.13 14.03 -4.28
N PHE A 238 -7.03 13.35 -4.62
CA PHE A 238 -6.54 12.21 -3.86
C PHE A 238 -6.32 12.58 -2.38
N ARG A 239 -6.85 11.76 -1.48
CA ARG A 239 -6.82 11.99 -0.04
C ARG A 239 -5.99 10.96 0.73
N GLY A 240 -5.46 9.97 0.04
CA GLY A 240 -4.58 8.96 0.61
C GLY A 240 -3.19 9.49 0.94
N TRP A 241 -2.30 8.58 1.23
CA TRP A 241 -0.90 8.88 1.52
C TRP A 241 0.01 8.51 0.36
N LEU A 242 1.00 9.36 0.11
CA LEU A 242 2.16 9.03 -0.69
C LEU A 242 3.24 8.52 0.26
N VAL A 243 3.60 7.24 0.14
CA VAL A 243 4.49 6.55 1.08
C VAL A 243 5.86 6.34 0.45
N ALA A 244 6.87 7.04 0.96
CA ALA A 244 8.25 6.82 0.55
C ALA A 244 8.71 5.45 1.04
N THR A 245 9.20 4.64 0.12
CA THR A 245 9.69 3.29 0.38
C THR A 245 10.84 2.96 -0.57
N ARG A 246 11.77 2.14 -0.12
CA ARG A 246 12.91 1.69 -0.92
C ARG A 246 13.25 0.26 -0.58
N SER A 247 13.17 -0.63 -1.54
CA SER A 247 13.39 -2.07 -1.31
C SER A 247 14.82 -2.49 -1.57
N SER A 248 15.55 -1.79 -2.45
CA SER A 248 16.91 -2.13 -2.87
C SER A 248 17.81 -0.89 -2.97
N GLY A 249 19.12 -1.11 -2.99
CA GLY A 249 20.14 -0.05 -3.04
C GLY A 249 20.80 0.21 -1.68
N ASP A 250 21.96 0.87 -1.72
CA ASP A 250 22.75 1.20 -0.52
C ASP A 250 22.35 2.54 0.11
N ASP A 251 21.46 3.27 -0.54
CA ASP A 251 20.99 4.62 -0.19
C ASP A 251 19.57 4.60 0.43
N LYS A 252 19.27 3.57 1.22
CA LYS A 252 17.98 3.37 1.89
C LYS A 252 17.71 4.39 2.98
#